data_867aecf6234dab14624c39afdfde4005
#
_entry.id   867aecf6234dab14624c39afdfde4005
#
_cell.length_a   1.000
_cell.length_b   1.000
_cell.length_c   1.000
_cell.angle_alpha   90.00
_cell.angle_beta   90.00
_cell.angle_gamma   90.00
#
_symmetry.space_group_name_H-M   'P 1'
#
loop_
_entity.id
_entity.type
_entity.pdbx_description
1 polymer ?
#
loop_
_entity_poly.entity_id
_entity_poly.type
_entity_poly.pdbx_seq_one_letter_code
_entity_poly.pdbx_strand_id
1 'polypeptide(L)'
;MSGQLEEVLRHRYIYVPRGTETDTIQPGKRLGLAVARERSAHLTVVAPDKNSATHHPELAKLDIVTERSGHPQDGGVVLAWCPTYKVMEKIQRLDRSVVVLVEWIPSEFDAWARLRGAYNVVTGEVMDAGLSAEISKVLEGIVSEGYNGWTKGTDELVTLSFLKELAAAGAYDRELVLAYARQSKSEHTIERLKKILDKFETSQRSLVTTPDSDYLTSRNW
;
A
#
# COMPACT_ATOMS: atom_id res chain seq x y z
N MET A 1 28.13 2.46 -4.94
CA MET A 1 27.32 1.30 -4.55
C MET A 1 27.49 0.90 -3.08
N SER A 2 28.68 1.03 -2.46
CA SER A 2 28.90 0.67 -1.04
C SER A 2 28.03 1.51 -0.08
N GLY A 3 28.04 2.82 -0.16
CA GLY A 3 27.31 3.69 0.78
C GLY A 3 25.78 3.58 0.68
N GLN A 4 25.23 3.34 -0.50
CA GLN A 4 23.79 3.15 -0.66
C GLN A 4 23.32 1.83 -0.01
N LEU A 5 24.10 0.76 -0.13
CA LEU A 5 23.73 -0.52 0.50
C LEU A 5 23.81 -0.43 2.03
N GLU A 6 24.83 0.26 2.58
CA GLU A 6 24.93 0.50 4.02
C GLU A 6 23.71 1.24 4.57
N GLU A 7 23.21 2.24 3.84
CA GLU A 7 21.98 2.95 4.24
C GLU A 7 20.76 2.05 4.17
N VAL A 8 20.58 1.33 3.06
CA VAL A 8 19.47 0.37 2.90
C VAL A 8 19.43 -0.65 4.04
N LEU A 9 20.58 -1.14 4.51
CA LEU A 9 20.67 -2.13 5.58
C LEU A 9 20.16 -1.61 6.95
N ARG A 10 19.98 -0.32 7.14
CA ARG A 10 19.42 0.28 8.38
C ARG A 10 17.91 0.20 8.43
N HIS A 11 17.26 -0.06 7.27
CA HIS A 11 15.81 -0.02 7.15
C HIS A 11 15.21 -1.44 7.12
N ARG A 12 14.02 -1.55 7.70
CA ARG A 12 13.22 -2.78 7.68
C ARG A 12 12.39 -2.91 6.41
N TYR A 13 11.83 -1.79 5.95
CA TYR A 13 11.05 -1.71 4.73
C TYR A 13 11.82 -0.91 3.69
N ILE A 14 12.01 -1.52 2.53
CA ILE A 14 12.79 -0.97 1.43
C ILE A 14 11.89 -0.98 0.21
N TYR A 15 11.69 0.17 -0.38
CA TYR A 15 10.82 0.36 -1.52
C TYR A 15 11.62 0.70 -2.77
N VAL A 16 11.44 -0.10 -3.79
CA VAL A 16 12.00 0.08 -5.13
C VAL A 16 10.86 0.43 -6.08
N PRO A 17 10.55 1.73 -6.24
CA PRO A 17 9.46 2.17 -7.10
C PRO A 17 9.72 1.81 -8.56
N ARG A 18 8.66 1.58 -9.33
CA ARG A 18 8.76 1.42 -10.78
C ARG A 18 9.04 2.78 -11.41
N GLY A 19 10.24 2.94 -11.97
CA GLY A 19 10.57 4.13 -12.76
C GLY A 19 9.81 4.14 -14.09
N THR A 20 9.40 5.32 -14.53
CA THR A 20 8.80 5.51 -15.86
C THR A 20 9.85 5.53 -16.96
N GLU A 21 11.04 6.04 -16.64
CA GLU A 21 12.14 6.21 -17.61
C GLU A 21 13.30 5.22 -17.38
N THR A 22 13.41 4.65 -16.19
CA THR A 22 14.53 3.79 -15.78
C THR A 22 14.02 2.42 -15.36
N ASP A 23 14.63 1.35 -15.87
CA ASP A 23 14.34 -0.01 -15.38
C ASP A 23 14.88 -0.19 -13.95
N THR A 24 13.98 -0.18 -12.97
CA THR A 24 14.30 -0.41 -11.56
C THR A 24 14.16 -1.88 -11.16
N ILE A 25 13.59 -2.74 -12.02
CA ILE A 25 13.31 -4.15 -11.73
C ILE A 25 14.60 -4.93 -11.50
N GLN A 26 15.53 -4.89 -12.43
CA GLN A 26 16.79 -5.63 -12.29
C GLN A 26 17.69 -5.11 -11.15
N PRO A 27 17.83 -3.78 -10.95
CA PRO A 27 18.46 -3.24 -9.75
C PRO A 27 17.77 -3.69 -8.45
N GLY A 28 16.44 -3.68 -8.39
CA GLY A 28 15.66 -4.11 -7.23
C GLY A 28 15.88 -5.58 -6.87
N LYS A 29 15.89 -6.46 -7.90
CA LYS A 29 16.25 -7.88 -7.70
C LYS A 29 17.64 -8.02 -7.06
N ARG A 30 18.64 -7.37 -7.65
CA ARG A 30 20.01 -7.41 -7.13
C ARG A 30 20.12 -6.86 -5.72
N LEU A 31 19.35 -5.83 -5.40
CA LEU A 31 19.30 -5.25 -4.06
C LEU A 31 18.75 -6.27 -3.04
N GLY A 32 17.62 -6.93 -3.33
CA GLY A 32 17.06 -7.95 -2.45
C GLY A 32 18.04 -9.09 -2.16
N LEU A 33 18.73 -9.57 -3.19
CA LEU A 33 19.77 -10.59 -3.05
C LEU A 33 20.96 -10.08 -2.21
N ALA A 34 21.39 -8.84 -2.41
CA ALA A 34 22.48 -8.23 -1.66
C ALA A 34 22.12 -8.05 -0.18
N VAL A 35 20.91 -7.54 0.12
CA VAL A 35 20.42 -7.36 1.50
C VAL A 35 20.39 -8.70 2.25
N ALA A 36 19.91 -9.77 1.61
CA ALA A 36 19.90 -11.09 2.24
C ALA A 36 21.31 -11.63 2.53
N ARG A 37 22.24 -11.44 1.59
CA ARG A 37 23.63 -11.86 1.75
C ARG A 37 24.33 -11.10 2.87
N GLU A 38 24.24 -9.77 2.89
CA GLU A 38 24.90 -8.93 3.91
C GLU A 38 24.35 -9.18 5.31
N ARG A 39 23.05 -9.53 5.42
CA ARG A 39 22.43 -9.91 6.69
C ARG A 39 22.64 -11.37 7.06
N SER A 40 23.29 -12.17 6.20
CA SER A 40 23.39 -13.65 6.37
C SER A 40 22.03 -14.27 6.67
N ALA A 41 20.97 -13.79 6.01
CA ALA A 41 19.59 -14.15 6.30
C ALA A 41 18.97 -14.97 5.16
N HIS A 42 18.05 -15.85 5.53
CA HIS A 42 17.25 -16.58 4.55
C HIS A 42 16.44 -15.60 3.69
N LEU A 43 16.42 -15.83 2.37
CA LEU A 43 15.68 -15.02 1.41
C LEU A 43 14.48 -15.80 0.87
N THR A 44 13.29 -15.28 1.12
CA THR A 44 12.05 -15.76 0.51
C THR A 44 11.57 -14.78 -0.55
N VAL A 45 11.26 -15.27 -1.73
CA VAL A 45 10.63 -14.48 -2.80
C VAL A 45 9.11 -14.58 -2.65
N VAL A 46 8.43 -13.45 -2.58
CA VAL A 46 6.96 -13.38 -2.59
C VAL A 46 6.51 -12.75 -3.91
N ALA A 47 5.79 -13.52 -4.73
CA ALA A 47 5.41 -13.15 -6.09
C ALA A 47 3.94 -13.52 -6.38
N PRO A 48 3.29 -12.89 -7.36
CA PRO A 48 1.91 -13.22 -7.74
C PRO A 48 1.74 -14.71 -8.10
N ASP A 49 2.65 -15.21 -8.89
CA ASP A 49 2.72 -16.61 -9.31
C ASP A 49 4.17 -17.09 -9.41
N LYS A 50 4.35 -18.40 -9.58
CA LYS A 50 5.68 -19.00 -9.63
C LYS A 50 6.47 -18.58 -10.88
N ASN A 51 5.80 -18.41 -12.00
CA ASN A 51 6.45 -18.11 -13.27
C ASN A 51 7.09 -16.74 -13.26
N SER A 52 6.43 -15.72 -12.69
CA SER A 52 6.96 -14.35 -12.57
C SER A 52 8.32 -14.29 -11.87
N ALA A 53 8.59 -15.22 -10.95
CA ALA A 53 9.88 -15.32 -10.28
C ALA A 53 10.86 -16.26 -11.03
N THR A 54 10.38 -17.41 -11.53
CA THR A 54 11.27 -18.45 -12.13
C THR A 54 11.86 -18.07 -13.47
N HIS A 55 11.32 -17.07 -14.16
CA HIS A 55 11.98 -16.48 -15.35
C HIS A 55 13.36 -15.85 -15.02
N HIS A 56 13.64 -15.64 -13.74
CA HIS A 56 14.93 -15.15 -13.24
C HIS A 56 15.70 -16.29 -12.61
N PRO A 57 16.78 -16.80 -13.23
CA PRO A 57 17.50 -18.01 -12.75
C PRO A 57 17.98 -17.91 -11.30
N GLU A 58 18.30 -16.71 -10.83
CA GLU A 58 18.74 -16.49 -9.44
C GLU A 58 17.56 -16.65 -8.47
N LEU A 59 16.35 -16.18 -8.83
CA LEU A 59 15.16 -16.30 -8.00
C LEU A 59 14.56 -17.71 -8.03
N ALA A 60 14.69 -18.40 -9.16
CA ALA A 60 14.16 -19.76 -9.33
C ALA A 60 14.72 -20.79 -8.34
N LYS A 61 15.88 -20.49 -7.74
CA LYS A 61 16.57 -21.39 -6.76
C LYS A 61 16.19 -21.08 -5.32
N LEU A 62 15.37 -20.08 -5.08
CA LEU A 62 14.97 -19.62 -3.76
C LEU A 62 13.59 -20.17 -3.38
N ASP A 63 13.22 -20.01 -2.12
CA ASP A 63 11.86 -20.29 -1.66
C ASP A 63 10.91 -19.25 -2.24
N ILE A 64 9.94 -19.73 -3.04
CA ILE A 64 8.95 -18.87 -3.69
C ILE A 64 7.58 -19.09 -3.04
N VAL A 65 7.06 -18.03 -2.47
CA VAL A 65 5.69 -17.94 -1.93
C VAL A 65 4.83 -17.18 -2.93
N THR A 66 3.67 -17.74 -3.26
CA THR A 66 2.72 -17.14 -4.22
C THR A 66 1.35 -16.97 -3.58
N GLU A 67 0.40 -16.39 -4.29
CA GLU A 67 -0.99 -16.29 -3.80
C GLU A 67 -1.57 -17.64 -3.35
N ARG A 68 -1.20 -18.72 -4.03
CA ARG A 68 -1.74 -20.07 -3.79
C ARG A 68 -0.90 -20.93 -2.85
N SER A 69 0.28 -20.50 -2.44
CA SER A 69 1.14 -21.25 -1.52
C SER A 69 0.97 -20.78 -0.06
N GLY A 70 1.76 -21.35 0.86
CA GLY A 70 1.80 -20.96 2.27
C GLY A 70 2.24 -19.51 2.50
N HIS A 71 2.73 -19.24 3.70
CA HIS A 71 3.25 -17.93 4.11
C HIS A 71 4.78 -17.97 4.15
N PRO A 72 5.46 -16.83 3.92
CA PRO A 72 6.90 -16.73 4.14
C PRO A 72 7.21 -16.88 5.63
N GLN A 73 8.39 -17.41 5.92
CA GLN A 73 8.87 -17.51 7.30
C GLN A 73 9.27 -16.12 7.81
N ASP A 74 8.86 -15.78 9.03
CA ASP A 74 9.24 -14.52 9.65
C ASP A 74 10.68 -14.55 10.22
N GLY A 75 11.38 -13.41 10.15
CA GLY A 75 12.73 -13.23 10.69
C GLY A 75 13.84 -13.30 9.63
N GLY A 76 13.51 -13.43 8.34
CA GLY A 76 14.44 -13.38 7.23
C GLY A 76 14.35 -12.10 6.40
N VAL A 77 14.78 -12.18 5.14
CA VAL A 77 14.55 -11.17 4.11
C VAL A 77 13.46 -11.66 3.17
N VAL A 78 12.50 -10.81 2.89
CA VAL A 78 11.43 -11.06 1.92
C VAL A 78 11.62 -10.12 0.75
N LEU A 79 11.82 -10.69 -0.43
CA LEU A 79 11.77 -9.98 -1.69
C LEU A 79 10.33 -10.06 -2.23
N ALA A 80 9.54 -8.99 -2.03
CA ALA A 80 8.25 -8.82 -2.67
C ALA A 80 8.46 -8.45 -4.14
N TRP A 81 8.46 -9.47 -4.99
CA TRP A 81 8.82 -9.38 -6.40
C TRP A 81 7.59 -9.07 -7.25
N CYS A 82 7.46 -7.84 -7.70
CA CYS A 82 6.33 -7.39 -8.53
C CYS A 82 4.98 -7.86 -7.96
N PRO A 83 4.73 -7.60 -6.66
CA PRO A 83 3.62 -8.23 -5.95
C PRO A 83 2.27 -7.66 -6.40
N THR A 84 1.20 -8.43 -6.21
CA THR A 84 -0.17 -7.92 -6.15
C THR A 84 -0.55 -7.62 -4.70
N TYR A 85 -1.60 -6.82 -4.48
CA TYR A 85 -2.12 -6.60 -3.13
C TYR A 85 -2.49 -7.90 -2.41
N LYS A 86 -3.00 -8.89 -3.15
CA LYS A 86 -3.39 -10.18 -2.59
C LYS A 86 -2.19 -10.97 -2.05
N VAL A 87 -1.06 -10.95 -2.75
CA VAL A 87 0.15 -11.61 -2.23
C VAL A 87 0.79 -10.81 -1.11
N MET A 88 0.62 -9.49 -1.10
CA MET A 88 1.10 -8.62 -0.02
C MET A 88 0.41 -8.91 1.33
N GLU A 89 -0.81 -9.44 1.37
CA GLU A 89 -1.46 -9.89 2.62
C GLU A 89 -0.58 -10.85 3.42
N LYS A 90 0.25 -11.65 2.75
CA LYS A 90 1.15 -12.63 3.39
C LYS A 90 2.35 -11.98 4.09
N ILE A 91 2.68 -10.76 3.69
CA ILE A 91 3.82 -10.00 4.22
C ILE A 91 3.39 -9.15 5.43
N GLN A 92 2.12 -8.76 5.51
CA GLN A 92 1.61 -7.84 6.52
C GLN A 92 1.83 -8.32 7.97
N ARG A 93 1.86 -9.63 8.18
CA ARG A 93 2.00 -10.25 9.50
C ARG A 93 3.44 -10.56 9.90
N LEU A 94 4.39 -10.16 9.07
CA LEU A 94 5.81 -10.38 9.35
C LEU A 94 6.32 -9.26 10.25
N ASP A 95 6.70 -9.59 11.48
CA ASP A 95 7.11 -8.60 12.47
C ASP A 95 8.63 -8.41 12.57
N ARG A 96 9.40 -9.40 12.12
CA ARG A 96 10.87 -9.41 12.24
C ARG A 96 11.60 -9.42 10.90
N SER A 97 10.90 -9.65 9.81
CA SER A 97 11.49 -9.73 8.47
C SER A 97 11.83 -8.35 7.91
N VAL A 98 12.89 -8.29 7.14
CA VAL A 98 13.17 -7.17 6.25
C VAL A 98 12.43 -7.38 4.94
N VAL A 99 11.73 -6.38 4.47
CA VAL A 99 10.95 -6.46 3.23
C VAL A 99 11.56 -5.53 2.17
N VAL A 100 11.94 -6.11 1.04
CA VAL A 100 12.35 -5.38 -0.17
C VAL A 100 11.22 -5.51 -1.17
N LEU A 101 10.45 -4.45 -1.38
CA LEU A 101 9.37 -4.41 -2.35
C LEU A 101 9.88 -3.83 -3.66
N VAL A 102 9.77 -4.61 -4.74
CA VAL A 102 10.07 -4.19 -6.11
C VAL A 102 8.76 -4.04 -6.86
N GLU A 103 8.40 -2.82 -7.17
CA GLU A 103 7.12 -2.47 -7.77
C GLU A 103 7.11 -2.77 -9.28
N TRP A 104 5.94 -3.20 -9.79
CA TRP A 104 5.73 -3.41 -11.23
C TRP A 104 4.90 -2.30 -11.88
N ILE A 105 3.81 -1.88 -11.25
CA ILE A 105 2.94 -0.80 -11.71
C ILE A 105 3.34 0.49 -10.97
N PRO A 106 3.69 1.57 -11.67
CA PRO A 106 4.12 2.82 -11.03
C PRO A 106 3.13 3.31 -9.97
N SER A 107 3.64 3.64 -8.79
CA SER A 107 2.91 4.19 -7.63
C SER A 107 1.84 3.29 -7.02
N GLU A 108 1.74 2.02 -7.42
CA GLU A 108 0.76 1.09 -6.86
C GLU A 108 0.94 0.89 -5.35
N PHE A 109 2.18 0.86 -4.88
CA PHE A 109 2.51 0.63 -3.47
C PHE A 109 3.05 1.86 -2.74
N ASP A 110 2.93 3.05 -3.33
CA ASP A 110 3.41 4.29 -2.73
C ASP A 110 2.77 4.56 -1.35
N ALA A 111 1.45 4.43 -1.25
CA ALA A 111 0.74 4.59 0.02
C ALA A 111 1.15 3.54 1.07
N TRP A 112 1.37 2.29 0.66
CA TRP A 112 1.91 1.25 1.55
C TRP A 112 3.31 1.63 2.04
N ALA A 113 4.17 2.09 1.15
CA ALA A 113 5.54 2.47 1.48
C ALA A 113 5.57 3.65 2.47
N ARG A 114 4.73 4.66 2.27
CA ARG A 114 4.55 5.79 3.19
C ARG A 114 4.08 5.34 4.58
N LEU A 115 3.07 4.46 4.64
CA LEU A 115 2.53 3.95 5.92
C LEU A 115 3.52 3.06 6.68
N ARG A 116 4.45 2.42 5.98
CA ARG A 116 5.48 1.56 6.60
C ARG A 116 6.78 2.29 6.92
N GLY A 117 6.89 3.57 6.60
CA GLY A 117 8.15 4.30 6.73
C GLY A 117 9.24 3.64 5.89
N ALA A 118 8.92 3.24 4.66
CA ALA A 118 9.86 2.52 3.82
C ALA A 118 10.94 3.46 3.27
N TYR A 119 12.18 2.97 3.20
CA TYR A 119 13.27 3.67 2.53
C TYR A 119 13.10 3.55 1.02
N ASN A 120 12.92 4.67 0.34
CA ASN A 120 12.81 4.74 -1.12
C ASN A 120 14.21 4.79 -1.73
N VAL A 121 14.60 3.75 -2.45
CA VAL A 121 15.97 3.62 -3.01
C VAL A 121 16.27 4.60 -4.14
N VAL A 122 15.26 5.20 -4.75
CA VAL A 122 15.43 6.17 -5.84
C VAL A 122 15.64 7.58 -5.28
N THR A 123 14.84 7.99 -4.28
CA THR A 123 14.99 9.32 -3.66
C THR A 123 16.06 9.35 -2.58
N GLY A 124 16.40 8.20 -1.99
CA GLY A 124 17.33 8.11 -0.85
C GLY A 124 16.71 8.58 0.46
N GLU A 125 15.38 8.60 0.57
CA GLU A 125 14.67 9.13 1.73
C GLU A 125 13.73 8.09 2.34
N VAL A 126 13.47 8.23 3.64
CA VAL A 126 12.40 7.47 4.31
C VAL A 126 11.07 8.14 3.98
N MET A 127 10.16 7.35 3.45
CA MET A 127 8.81 7.81 3.12
C MET A 127 7.96 7.95 4.39
N ASP A 128 7.12 8.98 4.43
CA ASP A 128 6.20 9.24 5.53
C ASP A 128 4.80 9.50 4.99
N ALA A 129 3.80 8.93 5.67
CA ALA A 129 2.40 9.20 5.36
C ALA A 129 1.92 10.55 5.93
N GLY A 130 2.70 11.18 6.80
CA GLY A 130 2.35 12.47 7.42
C GLY A 130 1.07 12.42 8.27
N LEU A 131 0.76 11.27 8.87
CA LEU A 131 -0.48 11.10 9.63
C LEU A 131 -0.40 11.77 11.00
N SER A 132 -1.26 12.75 11.24
CA SER A 132 -1.49 13.23 12.60
C SER A 132 -2.25 12.18 13.43
N ALA A 133 -2.24 12.33 14.75
CA ALA A 133 -2.98 11.44 15.65
C ALA A 133 -4.49 11.45 15.35
N GLU A 134 -5.04 12.62 14.99
CA GLU A 134 -6.45 12.80 14.64
C GLU A 134 -6.79 12.04 13.36
N ILE A 135 -5.98 12.19 12.31
CA ILE A 135 -6.17 11.48 11.03
C ILE A 135 -6.04 9.97 11.22
N SER A 136 -5.05 9.52 11.99
CA SER A 136 -4.89 8.10 12.32
C SER A 136 -6.13 7.54 13.01
N LYS A 137 -6.72 8.27 13.96
CA LYS A 137 -7.93 7.87 14.64
C LYS A 137 -9.15 7.76 13.71
N VAL A 138 -9.28 8.66 12.74
CA VAL A 138 -10.35 8.57 11.72
C VAL A 138 -10.15 7.34 10.83
N LEU A 139 -8.92 7.07 10.40
CA LEU A 139 -8.60 5.87 9.62
C LEU A 139 -8.87 4.57 10.42
N GLU A 140 -8.52 4.55 11.71
CA GLU A 140 -8.87 3.46 12.62
C GLU A 140 -10.39 3.26 12.72
N GLY A 141 -11.16 4.36 12.79
CA GLY A 141 -12.62 4.34 12.76
C GLY A 141 -13.14 3.66 11.49
N ILE A 142 -12.66 4.03 10.32
CA ILE A 142 -13.03 3.39 9.05
C ILE A 142 -12.75 1.89 9.11
N VAL A 143 -11.58 1.48 9.57
CA VAL A 143 -11.18 0.07 9.67
C VAL A 143 -12.04 -0.70 10.68
N SER A 144 -12.39 -0.05 11.80
CA SER A 144 -13.27 -0.61 12.84
C SER A 144 -14.67 -0.88 12.30
N GLU A 145 -15.26 0.07 11.56
CA GLU A 145 -16.56 -0.14 10.90
C GLU A 145 -16.52 -1.30 9.89
N GLY A 146 -15.38 -1.55 9.27
CA GLY A 146 -15.13 -2.73 8.45
C GLY A 146 -14.98 -4.03 9.22
N TYR A 147 -15.39 -4.11 10.49
CA TYR A 147 -15.31 -5.32 11.31
C TYR A 147 -15.97 -6.54 10.62
N ASN A 148 -17.16 -6.36 10.07
CA ASN A 148 -17.89 -7.38 9.30
C ASN A 148 -17.65 -7.29 7.78
N GLY A 149 -16.60 -6.57 7.34
CA GLY A 149 -16.31 -6.36 5.93
C GLY A 149 -17.25 -5.40 5.23
N TRP A 150 -17.76 -4.39 5.93
CA TRP A 150 -18.71 -3.39 5.41
C TRP A 150 -19.96 -4.02 4.76
N THR A 151 -20.56 -5.01 5.44
CA THR A 151 -21.69 -5.78 4.91
C THR A 151 -23.03 -5.13 5.18
N LYS A 152 -23.13 -4.26 6.18
CA LYS A 152 -24.38 -3.60 6.60
C LYS A 152 -24.43 -2.17 6.06
N GLY A 153 -25.63 -1.68 5.74
CA GLY A 153 -25.83 -0.29 5.31
C GLY A 153 -25.43 0.74 6.39
N THR A 154 -25.50 0.38 7.67
CA THR A 154 -25.01 1.20 8.77
C THR A 154 -23.50 1.40 8.71
N ASP A 155 -22.74 0.33 8.43
CA ASP A 155 -21.27 0.37 8.33
C ASP A 155 -20.85 1.33 7.21
N GLU A 156 -21.59 1.32 6.08
CA GLU A 156 -21.39 2.24 4.96
C GLU A 156 -21.65 3.69 5.36
N LEU A 157 -22.77 3.97 6.05
CA LEU A 157 -23.12 5.34 6.46
C LEU A 157 -22.09 5.94 7.42
N VAL A 158 -21.63 5.16 8.39
CA VAL A 158 -20.60 5.61 9.36
C VAL A 158 -19.26 5.80 8.64
N THR A 159 -18.87 4.88 7.76
CA THR A 159 -17.66 5.03 6.95
C THR A 159 -17.71 6.30 6.10
N LEU A 160 -18.85 6.62 5.46
CA LEU A 160 -19.03 7.85 4.70
C LEU A 160 -18.88 9.10 5.58
N SER A 161 -19.27 9.06 6.87
CA SER A 161 -19.05 10.19 7.78
C SER A 161 -17.57 10.41 8.07
N PHE A 162 -16.81 9.36 8.32
CA PHE A 162 -15.35 9.44 8.48
C PHE A 162 -14.63 9.94 7.21
N LEU A 163 -15.07 9.52 6.02
CA LEU A 163 -14.51 10.02 4.77
C LEU A 163 -14.77 11.52 4.58
N LYS A 164 -15.95 12.02 4.99
CA LYS A 164 -16.25 13.46 4.99
C LYS A 164 -15.35 14.20 5.99
N GLU A 165 -15.07 13.63 7.14
CA GLU A 165 -14.16 14.21 8.13
C GLU A 165 -12.73 14.31 7.57
N LEU A 166 -12.21 13.26 6.92
CA LEU A 166 -10.93 13.30 6.21
C LEU A 166 -10.91 14.39 5.12
N ALA A 167 -11.97 14.49 4.34
CA ALA A 167 -12.06 15.51 3.28
C ALA A 167 -12.12 16.92 3.85
N ALA A 168 -12.87 17.15 4.91
CA ALA A 168 -12.96 18.44 5.59
C ALA A 168 -11.61 18.87 6.20
N ALA A 169 -10.81 17.91 6.66
CA ALA A 169 -9.45 18.15 7.13
C ALA A 169 -8.42 18.29 5.99
N GLY A 170 -8.82 18.18 4.71
CA GLY A 170 -7.91 18.19 3.57
C GLY A 170 -6.97 16.96 3.51
N ALA A 171 -7.30 15.88 4.23
CA ALA A 171 -6.46 14.69 4.40
C ALA A 171 -7.00 13.46 3.65
N TYR A 172 -8.05 13.62 2.84
CA TYR A 172 -8.58 12.51 2.05
C TYR A 172 -7.61 12.14 0.93
N ASP A 173 -7.09 10.93 1.01
CA ASP A 173 -6.30 10.26 -0.03
C ASP A 173 -6.85 8.84 -0.15
N ARG A 174 -7.46 8.51 -1.29
CA ARG A 174 -8.07 7.22 -1.57
C ARG A 174 -7.11 6.07 -1.35
N GLU A 175 -5.91 6.18 -1.91
CA GLU A 175 -4.92 5.09 -1.84
C GLU A 175 -4.38 4.92 -0.42
N LEU A 176 -4.27 6.00 0.33
CA LEU A 176 -3.89 5.96 1.74
C LEU A 176 -4.96 5.26 2.60
N VAL A 177 -6.25 5.56 2.40
CA VAL A 177 -7.37 4.88 3.07
C VAL A 177 -7.35 3.38 2.78
N LEU A 178 -7.19 3.00 1.51
CA LEU A 178 -7.11 1.60 1.09
C LEU A 178 -5.88 0.90 1.66
N ALA A 179 -4.71 1.53 1.61
CA ALA A 179 -3.47 0.96 2.13
C ALA A 179 -3.53 0.81 3.65
N TYR A 180 -4.15 1.76 4.37
CA TYR A 180 -4.35 1.68 5.81
C TYR A 180 -5.28 0.50 6.17
N ALA A 181 -6.41 0.35 5.48
CA ALA A 181 -7.34 -0.75 5.68
C ALA A 181 -6.71 -2.12 5.38
N ARG A 182 -5.88 -2.22 4.33
CA ARG A 182 -5.14 -3.43 3.96
C ARG A 182 -4.20 -3.93 5.05
N GLN A 183 -3.80 -3.12 6.02
CA GLN A 183 -2.96 -3.58 7.13
C GLN A 183 -3.64 -4.66 7.99
N SER A 184 -4.96 -4.72 8.00
CA SER A 184 -5.74 -5.65 8.84
C SER A 184 -6.88 -6.37 8.12
N LYS A 185 -7.23 -5.95 6.89
CA LYS A 185 -8.34 -6.51 6.12
C LYS A 185 -7.84 -7.26 4.89
N SER A 186 -8.56 -8.30 4.50
CA SER A 186 -8.26 -9.05 3.27
C SER A 186 -8.69 -8.26 2.02
N GLU A 187 -8.05 -8.53 0.88
CA GLU A 187 -8.38 -7.85 -0.38
C GLU A 187 -9.84 -8.09 -0.81
N HIS A 188 -10.40 -9.25 -0.49
CA HIS A 188 -11.83 -9.50 -0.70
C HIS A 188 -12.72 -8.49 0.05
N THR A 189 -12.34 -8.12 1.26
CA THR A 189 -13.05 -7.13 2.08
C THR A 189 -12.81 -5.72 1.55
N ILE A 190 -11.60 -5.42 1.09
CA ILE A 190 -11.21 -4.13 0.50
C ILE A 190 -12.05 -3.79 -0.75
N GLU A 191 -12.47 -4.78 -1.54
CA GLU A 191 -13.36 -4.54 -2.69
C GLU A 191 -14.69 -3.88 -2.32
N ARG A 192 -15.18 -4.08 -1.10
CA ARG A 192 -16.37 -3.38 -0.60
C ARG A 192 -16.07 -1.96 -0.18
N LEU A 193 -14.93 -1.75 0.49
CA LEU A 193 -14.48 -0.39 0.83
C LEU A 193 -14.29 0.45 -0.44
N LYS A 194 -13.71 -0.10 -1.50
CA LYS A 194 -13.57 0.58 -2.81
C LYS A 194 -14.92 1.10 -3.32
N LYS A 195 -15.99 0.30 -3.22
CA LYS A 195 -17.35 0.74 -3.62
C LYS A 195 -17.88 1.88 -2.77
N ILE A 196 -17.57 1.93 -1.48
CA ILE A 196 -17.94 3.04 -0.61
C ILE A 196 -17.17 4.31 -1.00
N LEU A 197 -15.86 4.18 -1.28
CA LEU A 197 -15.05 5.28 -1.77
C LEU A 197 -15.56 5.82 -3.11
N ASP A 198 -15.95 4.95 -4.04
CA ASP A 198 -16.55 5.36 -5.33
C ASP A 198 -17.82 6.18 -5.14
N LYS A 199 -18.72 5.75 -4.22
CA LYS A 199 -19.93 6.50 -3.87
C LYS A 199 -19.58 7.86 -3.25
N PHE A 200 -18.62 7.89 -2.33
CA PHE A 200 -18.16 9.12 -1.70
C PHE A 200 -17.65 10.11 -2.75
N GLU A 201 -16.74 9.71 -3.59
CA GLU A 201 -16.15 10.57 -4.63
C GLU A 201 -17.18 11.06 -5.65
N THR A 202 -18.14 10.20 -6.04
CA THR A 202 -19.24 10.58 -6.92
C THR A 202 -20.12 11.64 -6.28
N SER A 203 -20.43 11.50 -4.98
CA SER A 203 -21.23 12.50 -4.26
C SER A 203 -20.51 13.84 -4.12
N GLN A 204 -19.20 13.85 -3.89
CA GLN A 204 -18.39 15.07 -3.83
C GLN A 204 -18.37 15.80 -5.19
N ARG A 205 -18.20 15.08 -6.29
CA ARG A 205 -18.23 15.67 -7.65
C ARG A 205 -19.58 16.32 -7.96
N SER A 206 -20.70 15.71 -7.57
CA SER A 206 -22.02 16.28 -7.81
C SER A 206 -22.27 17.59 -7.04
N LEU A 207 -21.65 17.76 -5.87
CA LEU A 207 -21.72 19.02 -5.11
C LEU A 207 -20.92 20.15 -5.76
N VAL A 208 -19.80 19.82 -6.41
CA VAL A 208 -18.95 20.79 -7.12
C VAL A 208 -19.52 21.19 -8.48
N THR A 209 -20.28 20.30 -9.12
CA THR A 209 -20.85 20.54 -10.46
C THR A 209 -22.24 21.17 -10.44
N THR A 210 -22.86 21.37 -9.28
CA THR A 210 -24.08 22.19 -9.17
C THR A 210 -23.61 23.67 -9.14
N PRO A 211 -23.76 24.43 -10.23
CA PRO A 211 -23.52 25.87 -10.12
C PRO A 211 -24.52 26.41 -9.09
N ASP A 212 -24.08 27.34 -8.26
CA ASP A 212 -24.99 28.25 -7.58
C ASP A 212 -25.79 28.98 -8.67
N SER A 213 -26.82 28.34 -9.20
CA SER A 213 -27.71 28.91 -10.19
C SER A 213 -28.76 29.71 -9.47
N ASP A 214 -28.60 31.03 -9.57
CA ASP A 214 -29.71 31.99 -9.82
C ASP A 214 -31.05 31.81 -9.06
N TYR A 215 -31.03 31.47 -7.77
CA TYR A 215 -32.26 31.53 -6.98
C TYR A 215 -32.43 32.84 -6.17
N LEU A 216 -31.56 33.85 -6.35
CA LEU A 216 -31.63 35.09 -5.58
C LEU A 216 -31.94 36.36 -6.41
N THR A 217 -32.35 36.25 -7.68
CA THR A 217 -32.68 37.44 -8.50
C THR A 217 -34.14 37.50 -9.00
N SER A 218 -35.11 37.04 -8.23
CA SER A 218 -36.53 37.29 -8.57
C SER A 218 -37.41 37.48 -7.33
N ARG A 219 -37.14 38.52 -6.55
CA ARG A 219 -38.14 39.15 -5.71
C ARG A 219 -37.88 40.66 -5.66
N ASN A 220 -38.17 41.34 -6.77
CA ASN A 220 -38.58 42.73 -6.73
C ASN A 220 -40.09 42.74 -6.49
N TRP A 221 -40.48 43.27 -5.35
CA TRP A 221 -41.74 43.99 -5.11
C TRP A 221 -41.41 45.29 -4.47
#